data_f8ea20d8af0e5a1e49c9d1dc4e4a24ec
#
_entry.id   f8ea20d8af0e5a1e49c9d1dc4e4a24ec
#
_cell.length_a   1.000
_cell.length_b   1.000
_cell.length_c   1.000
_cell.angle_alpha   90.00
_cell.angle_beta   90.00
_cell.angle_gamma   90.00
#
_symmetry.space_group_name_H-M   'P 1'
#
loop_
_entity.id
_entity.type
_entity.pdbx_description
1 polymer ?
#
loop_
_entity_poly.entity_id
_entity_poly.type
_entity_poly.pdbx_seq_one_letter_code
_entity_poly.pdbx_strand_id
1 'polypeptide(L)'
;VQAVTGLQFSMSISMDETEPRFTVTHTVKNTKKDPVTGACWCLSVMDKNGAVIVPQPAENTGLLANRVLALWPYTEMTDPRIFWGDRYIALRQDPDIKKSIKFGINNTAGKIAYVNHGQALVKAYAVNHPNGLYPDYGCSCEAYACELFTEAESLSEMKTIKKGETIVHAETWTLTPDIQIEEFSNESLDALAEKIF
;
A
#
# COMPACT_ATOMS: atom_id res chain seq x y z
N VAL A 1 -2.94 13.40 21.47
CA VAL A 1 -1.69 14.06 21.05
C VAL A 1 -0.53 13.25 21.60
N GLN A 2 0.41 12.91 20.75
CA GLN A 2 1.60 12.18 21.13
C GLN A 2 2.58 13.12 21.84
N ALA A 3 2.99 12.79 23.06
CA ALA A 3 3.77 13.71 23.91
C ALA A 3 5.13 14.09 23.31
N VAL A 4 5.83 13.16 22.67
CA VAL A 4 7.17 13.38 22.10
C VAL A 4 7.12 14.22 20.82
N THR A 5 6.30 13.83 19.87
CA THR A 5 6.22 14.47 18.55
C THR A 5 5.30 15.67 18.52
N GLY A 6 4.30 15.76 19.42
CA GLY A 6 3.25 16.76 19.39
C GLY A 6 2.31 16.63 18.20
N LEU A 7 2.31 15.47 17.55
CA LEU A 7 1.36 15.15 16.50
C LEU A 7 0.09 14.54 17.11
N GLN A 8 -1.04 14.86 16.53
CA GLN A 8 -2.31 14.25 16.85
C GLN A 8 -2.74 13.40 15.67
N PHE A 9 -2.86 12.10 15.90
CA PHE A 9 -3.37 11.14 14.94
C PHE A 9 -4.85 10.92 15.19
N SER A 10 -5.64 10.85 14.12
CA SER A 10 -7.03 10.43 14.18
C SER A 10 -7.38 9.59 12.95
N MET A 11 -8.34 8.73 13.12
CA MET A 11 -8.90 7.89 12.06
C MET A 11 -10.41 7.97 12.15
N SER A 12 -11.07 8.12 11.01
CA SER A 12 -12.51 7.94 10.88
C SER A 12 -12.83 6.88 9.86
N ILE A 13 -13.84 6.07 10.16
CA ILE A 13 -14.30 5.00 9.28
C ILE A 13 -15.77 5.24 9.00
N SER A 14 -16.15 5.29 7.72
CA SER A 14 -17.54 5.33 7.28
C SER A 14 -17.81 4.14 6.36
N MET A 15 -18.92 3.45 6.60
CA MET A 15 -19.34 2.31 5.80
C MET A 15 -20.42 2.73 4.83
N ASP A 16 -20.38 2.20 3.60
CA ASP A 16 -21.44 2.34 2.61
C ASP A 16 -22.67 1.53 3.07
N GLU A 17 -23.88 2.05 2.85
CA GLU A 17 -25.10 1.39 3.28
C GLU A 17 -25.52 0.22 2.38
N THR A 18 -25.04 0.19 1.14
CA THR A 18 -25.50 -0.72 0.09
C THR A 18 -24.41 -1.59 -0.51
N GLU A 19 -23.16 -1.13 -0.45
CA GLU A 19 -22.02 -1.79 -1.05
C GLU A 19 -21.03 -2.32 0.02
N PRO A 20 -20.31 -3.42 -0.23
CA PRO A 20 -19.27 -3.95 0.65
C PRO A 20 -18.02 -3.06 0.64
N ARG A 21 -18.21 -1.80 0.94
CA ARG A 21 -17.21 -0.73 0.82
C ARG A 21 -17.22 0.19 2.04
N PHE A 22 -16.06 0.63 2.46
CA PHE A 22 -15.92 1.64 3.49
C PHE A 22 -14.72 2.56 3.20
N THR A 23 -14.81 3.78 3.75
CA THR A 23 -13.74 4.77 3.64
C THR A 23 -13.04 4.90 4.99
N VAL A 24 -11.71 4.78 4.97
CA VAL A 24 -10.85 5.02 6.12
C VAL A 24 -10.09 6.31 5.88
N THR A 25 -10.33 7.33 6.70
CA THR A 25 -9.66 8.62 6.60
C THR A 25 -8.67 8.77 7.75
N HIS A 26 -7.40 8.84 7.41
CA HIS A 26 -6.30 9.08 8.34
C HIS A 26 -5.96 10.56 8.37
N THR A 27 -5.71 11.07 9.56
CA THR A 27 -5.43 12.48 9.78
C THR A 27 -4.26 12.65 10.73
N VAL A 28 -3.26 13.47 10.33
CA VAL A 28 -2.12 13.84 11.17
C VAL A 28 -2.10 15.36 11.31
N LYS A 29 -2.36 15.86 12.53
CA LYS A 29 -2.38 17.29 12.86
C LYS A 29 -1.12 17.69 13.63
N ASN A 30 -0.46 18.78 13.21
CA ASN A 30 0.63 19.38 13.97
C ASN A 30 0.07 20.28 15.08
N THR A 31 0.34 19.95 16.35
CA THR A 31 -0.05 20.78 17.50
C THR A 31 1.11 21.63 18.05
N LYS A 32 2.36 21.41 17.58
CA LYS A 32 3.54 22.19 17.98
C LYS A 32 3.67 23.48 17.21
N LYS A 33 4.53 24.38 17.72
CA LYS A 33 4.82 25.68 17.11
C LYS A 33 5.58 25.52 15.80
N ASP A 34 6.55 24.61 15.76
CA ASP A 34 7.43 24.42 14.61
C ASP A 34 6.76 23.59 13.52
N PRO A 35 6.98 23.94 12.23
CA PRO A 35 6.48 23.14 11.13
C PRO A 35 7.04 21.71 11.14
N VAL A 36 6.26 20.75 10.70
CA VAL A 36 6.66 19.33 10.57
C VAL A 36 6.43 18.89 9.14
N THR A 37 7.43 18.22 8.56
CA THR A 37 7.30 17.59 7.23
C THR A 37 7.15 16.09 7.41
N GLY A 38 6.16 15.48 6.75
CA GLY A 38 5.90 14.05 6.80
C GLY A 38 4.78 13.62 5.87
N ALA A 39 4.47 12.35 5.91
CA ALA A 39 3.36 11.72 5.19
C ALA A 39 2.54 10.85 6.14
N CYS A 40 1.30 10.54 5.79
CA CYS A 40 0.57 9.44 6.39
C CYS A 40 1.14 8.13 5.84
N TRP A 41 1.56 7.27 6.71
CA TRP A 41 1.95 5.89 6.43
C TRP A 41 0.86 4.98 7.00
N CYS A 42 0.02 4.44 6.11
CA CYS A 42 -1.22 3.75 6.46
C CYS A 42 -1.09 2.27 6.18
N LEU A 43 -0.38 1.59 7.06
CA LEU A 43 -0.22 0.15 7.01
C LEU A 43 -1.48 -0.56 7.54
N SER A 44 -1.85 -1.65 6.87
CA SER A 44 -2.91 -2.56 7.28
C SER A 44 -2.31 -3.94 7.46
N VAL A 45 -2.32 -4.41 8.72
CA VAL A 45 -1.85 -5.75 9.07
C VAL A 45 -2.91 -6.76 8.66
N MET A 46 -2.53 -7.67 7.78
CA MET A 46 -3.38 -8.70 7.21
C MET A 46 -2.99 -10.08 7.74
N ASP A 47 -3.93 -11.01 7.69
CA ASP A 47 -3.73 -12.37 8.16
C ASP A 47 -2.64 -13.10 7.36
N LYS A 48 -2.13 -14.16 7.93
CA LYS A 48 -1.17 -15.06 7.29
C LYS A 48 -1.78 -15.90 6.16
N ASN A 49 -0.94 -16.47 5.32
CA ASN A 49 -1.26 -17.28 4.14
C ASN A 49 -1.94 -16.52 2.98
N GLY A 50 -2.15 -15.23 3.11
CA GLY A 50 -2.66 -14.39 2.03
C GLY A 50 -1.57 -13.81 1.15
N ALA A 51 -1.98 -13.05 0.14
CA ALA A 51 -1.07 -12.38 -0.77
C ALA A 51 -1.47 -10.92 -1.03
N VAL A 52 -0.47 -10.04 -1.04
CA VAL A 52 -0.60 -8.65 -1.46
C VAL A 52 -0.28 -8.55 -2.94
N ILE A 53 -1.13 -7.85 -3.71
CA ILE A 53 -0.97 -7.60 -5.16
C ILE A 53 -0.88 -6.10 -5.37
N VAL A 54 0.20 -5.65 -6.01
CA VAL A 54 0.47 -4.24 -6.26
C VAL A 54 0.61 -3.99 -7.76
N PRO A 55 -0.26 -3.15 -8.36
CA PRO A 55 -0.08 -2.70 -9.73
C PRO A 55 1.21 -1.90 -9.90
N GLN A 56 1.94 -2.16 -10.97
CA GLN A 56 3.10 -1.36 -11.37
C GLN A 56 2.68 -0.19 -12.27
N PRO A 57 3.45 0.93 -12.30
CA PRO A 57 3.24 1.98 -13.28
C PRO A 57 3.22 1.45 -14.71
N ALA A 58 2.17 1.81 -15.45
CA ALA A 58 1.92 1.33 -16.82
C ALA A 58 2.07 2.42 -17.88
N GLU A 59 2.35 3.67 -17.48
CA GLU A 59 2.46 4.81 -18.38
C GLU A 59 3.64 4.63 -19.33
N ASN A 60 3.40 4.90 -20.63
CA ASN A 60 4.47 4.92 -21.62
C ASN A 60 5.23 6.26 -21.56
N THR A 61 6.43 6.20 -21.02
CA THR A 61 7.35 7.36 -20.91
C THR A 61 8.41 7.38 -22.02
N GLY A 62 8.26 6.57 -23.06
CA GLY A 62 9.23 6.40 -24.12
C GLY A 62 10.51 5.71 -23.62
N LEU A 63 11.62 6.47 -23.59
CA LEU A 63 12.92 5.94 -23.13
C LEU A 63 13.23 6.24 -21.66
N LEU A 64 12.35 6.95 -20.96
CA LEU A 64 12.59 7.34 -19.57
C LEU A 64 12.05 6.27 -18.61
N ALA A 65 12.74 6.07 -17.49
CA ALA A 65 12.26 5.19 -16.42
C ALA A 65 10.96 5.71 -15.83
N ASN A 66 10.00 4.80 -15.61
CA ASN A 66 8.72 5.12 -15.00
C ASN A 66 8.47 4.35 -13.69
N ARG A 67 9.36 3.42 -13.30
CA ARG A 67 9.21 2.57 -12.12
C ARG A 67 10.33 2.83 -11.13
N VAL A 68 9.95 3.02 -9.87
CA VAL A 68 10.84 3.04 -8.71
C VAL A 68 10.57 1.79 -7.91
N LEU A 69 11.60 1.07 -7.54
CA LEU A 69 11.54 -0.07 -6.63
C LEU A 69 12.50 0.19 -5.47
N ALA A 70 11.96 0.40 -4.28
CA ALA A 70 12.73 0.52 -3.05
C ALA A 70 12.77 -0.83 -2.33
N LEU A 71 13.97 -1.25 -1.93
CA LEU A 71 14.19 -2.49 -1.20
C LEU A 71 14.81 -2.19 0.16
N TRP A 72 14.31 -2.84 1.20
CA TRP A 72 14.89 -2.78 2.55
C TRP A 72 16.12 -3.67 2.67
N PRO A 73 17.05 -3.39 3.60
CA PRO A 73 18.32 -4.15 3.72
C PRO A 73 18.15 -5.65 3.98
N TYR A 74 16.99 -6.05 4.50
CA TYR A 74 16.66 -7.46 4.77
C TYR A 74 15.90 -8.13 3.62
N THR A 75 15.60 -7.41 2.52
CA THR A 75 14.88 -7.96 1.37
C THR A 75 15.85 -8.68 0.44
N GLU A 76 15.59 -9.95 0.19
CA GLU A 76 16.27 -10.74 -0.83
C GLU A 76 15.41 -10.76 -2.09
N MET A 77 15.95 -10.34 -3.25
CA MET A 77 15.19 -10.31 -4.50
C MET A 77 14.78 -11.69 -5.01
N THR A 78 15.46 -12.74 -4.53
CA THR A 78 15.18 -14.14 -4.86
C THR A 78 14.29 -14.83 -3.83
N ASP A 79 13.69 -14.08 -2.90
CA ASP A 79 12.78 -14.63 -1.90
C ASP A 79 11.60 -15.33 -2.60
N PRO A 80 11.31 -16.61 -2.29
CA PRO A 80 10.28 -17.37 -3.01
C PRO A 80 8.85 -16.86 -2.80
N ARG A 81 8.64 -15.99 -1.81
CA ARG A 81 7.32 -15.38 -1.54
C ARG A 81 6.96 -14.27 -2.50
N ILE A 82 7.93 -13.71 -3.24
CA ILE A 82 7.68 -12.56 -4.12
C ILE A 82 7.74 -12.97 -5.59
N PHE A 83 6.80 -12.47 -6.35
CA PHE A 83 6.74 -12.55 -7.80
C PHE A 83 6.90 -11.15 -8.40
N TRP A 84 7.99 -10.94 -9.12
CA TRP A 84 8.29 -9.71 -9.87
C TRP A 84 7.72 -9.81 -11.28
N GLY A 85 6.42 -9.60 -11.42
CA GLY A 85 5.75 -9.68 -12.71
C GLY A 85 5.87 -8.40 -13.55
N ASP A 86 5.36 -8.43 -14.78
CA ASP A 86 5.47 -7.30 -15.72
C ASP A 86 4.52 -6.15 -15.38
N ARG A 87 3.31 -6.45 -14.91
CA ARG A 87 2.26 -5.49 -14.58
C ARG A 87 1.92 -5.43 -13.09
N TYR A 88 2.22 -6.48 -12.35
CA TYR A 88 1.93 -6.61 -10.93
C TYR A 88 3.12 -7.20 -10.20
N ILE A 89 3.30 -6.77 -8.97
CA ILE A 89 4.17 -7.45 -8.01
C ILE A 89 3.24 -8.16 -7.02
N ALA A 90 3.51 -9.44 -6.74
CA ALA A 90 2.75 -10.20 -5.76
C ALA A 90 3.66 -10.68 -4.62
N LEU A 91 3.23 -10.49 -3.38
CA LEU A 91 3.93 -10.94 -2.18
C LEU A 91 3.02 -11.84 -1.36
N ARG A 92 3.35 -13.14 -1.29
CA ARG A 92 2.66 -14.12 -0.45
C ARG A 92 3.25 -14.16 0.95
N GLN A 93 2.41 -14.13 1.94
CA GLN A 93 2.84 -14.45 3.30
C GLN A 93 3.01 -15.97 3.45
N ASP A 94 4.13 -16.40 4.06
CA ASP A 94 4.43 -17.80 4.34
C ASP A 94 4.87 -17.89 5.81
N PRO A 95 4.12 -18.65 6.68
CA PRO A 95 4.43 -18.75 8.10
C PRO A 95 5.69 -19.58 8.40
N ASP A 96 6.17 -20.36 7.44
CA ASP A 96 7.39 -21.18 7.61
C ASP A 96 8.67 -20.40 7.30
N ILE A 97 8.57 -19.24 6.64
CA ILE A 97 9.69 -18.38 6.32
C ILE A 97 9.83 -17.26 7.36
N LYS A 98 10.81 -17.40 8.27
CA LYS A 98 11.01 -16.47 9.39
C LYS A 98 11.64 -15.13 9.02
N LYS A 99 12.24 -15.03 7.84
CA LYS A 99 12.84 -13.78 7.36
C LYS A 99 11.75 -12.77 6.98
N SER A 100 11.97 -11.52 7.32
CA SER A 100 11.14 -10.42 6.82
C SER A 100 11.50 -10.10 5.37
N ILE A 101 10.51 -9.61 4.61
CA ILE A 101 10.68 -9.04 3.28
C ILE A 101 9.83 -7.78 3.17
N LYS A 102 10.34 -6.74 2.53
CA LYS A 102 9.61 -5.51 2.24
C LYS A 102 10.08 -4.92 0.92
N PHE A 103 9.13 -4.40 0.16
CA PHE A 103 9.42 -3.54 -1.00
C PHE A 103 8.48 -2.34 -1.02
N GLY A 104 8.92 -1.27 -1.68
CA GLY A 104 8.11 -0.09 -1.97
C GLY A 104 8.15 0.24 -3.45
N ILE A 105 7.09 0.88 -3.96
CA ILE A 105 6.95 1.25 -5.36
C ILE A 105 6.19 2.57 -5.51
N ASN A 106 6.48 3.33 -6.58
CA ASN A 106 5.70 4.48 -7.02
C ASN A 106 4.41 4.01 -7.72
N ASN A 107 3.46 3.52 -6.95
CA ASN A 107 2.20 2.99 -7.49
C ASN A 107 1.32 4.14 -8.04
N THR A 108 1.33 4.31 -9.37
CA THR A 108 0.54 5.35 -10.05
C THR A 108 -0.95 5.01 -10.15
N ALA A 109 -1.31 3.74 -10.00
CA ALA A 109 -2.71 3.30 -10.00
C ALA A 109 -3.45 3.67 -8.71
N GLY A 110 -2.73 3.96 -7.61
CA GLY A 110 -3.33 4.26 -6.32
C GLY A 110 -4.19 3.12 -5.77
N LYS A 111 -3.79 1.88 -6.02
CA LYS A 111 -4.53 0.68 -5.59
C LYS A 111 -3.57 -0.39 -5.08
N ILE A 112 -4.00 -1.13 -4.07
CA ILE A 112 -3.33 -2.33 -3.55
C ILE A 112 -4.39 -3.34 -3.14
N ALA A 113 -4.21 -4.60 -3.46
CA ALA A 113 -5.13 -5.66 -3.08
C ALA A 113 -4.47 -6.64 -2.10
N TYR A 114 -5.26 -7.18 -1.20
CA TYR A 114 -4.93 -8.35 -0.39
C TYR A 114 -5.93 -9.46 -0.68
N VAL A 115 -5.45 -10.66 -0.99
CA VAL A 115 -6.28 -11.82 -1.33
C VAL A 115 -6.06 -12.92 -0.31
N ASN A 116 -7.12 -13.34 0.35
CA ASN A 116 -7.14 -14.44 1.31
C ASN A 116 -8.58 -14.89 1.59
N HIS A 117 -8.77 -16.06 2.18
CA HIS A 117 -10.07 -16.57 2.63
C HIS A 117 -11.16 -16.54 1.56
N GLY A 118 -10.79 -16.72 0.28
CA GLY A 118 -11.74 -16.68 -0.84
C GLY A 118 -12.23 -15.27 -1.19
N GLN A 119 -11.55 -14.22 -0.77
CA GLN A 119 -11.93 -12.82 -0.99
C GLN A 119 -10.73 -11.95 -1.36
N ALA A 120 -11.00 -10.83 -2.01
CA ALA A 120 -10.05 -9.74 -2.18
C ALA A 120 -10.50 -8.50 -1.42
N LEU A 121 -9.61 -7.91 -0.64
CA LEU A 121 -9.74 -6.54 -0.12
C LEU A 121 -8.89 -5.62 -0.98
N VAL A 122 -9.53 -4.66 -1.64
CA VAL A 122 -8.84 -3.63 -2.42
C VAL A 122 -8.86 -2.32 -1.65
N LYS A 123 -7.69 -1.74 -1.43
CA LYS A 123 -7.51 -0.38 -0.93
C LYS A 123 -7.22 0.53 -2.11
N ALA A 124 -8.05 1.54 -2.34
CA ALA A 124 -7.85 2.59 -3.35
C ALA A 124 -7.62 3.94 -2.67
N TYR A 125 -6.66 4.71 -3.16
CA TYR A 125 -6.26 6.00 -2.58
C TYR A 125 -5.76 6.96 -3.66
N ALA A 126 -5.83 8.26 -3.38
CA ALA A 126 -5.34 9.28 -4.31
C ALA A 126 -3.81 9.30 -4.35
N VAL A 127 -3.26 9.42 -5.54
CA VAL A 127 -1.83 9.60 -5.80
C VAL A 127 -1.60 10.81 -6.70
N ASN A 128 -0.42 11.44 -6.60
CA ASN A 128 0.00 12.60 -7.37
C ASN A 128 1.34 12.33 -8.09
N HIS A 129 1.52 11.15 -8.67
CA HIS A 129 2.68 10.85 -9.49
C HIS A 129 2.56 11.45 -10.89
N PRO A 130 3.66 11.90 -11.48
CA PRO A 130 5.02 11.97 -10.93
C PRO A 130 5.32 13.28 -10.15
N ASN A 131 4.32 14.14 -9.90
CA ASN A 131 4.53 15.51 -9.39
C ASN A 131 4.63 15.58 -7.86
N GLY A 132 4.03 14.63 -7.15
CA GLY A 132 4.05 14.58 -5.69
C GLY A 132 5.37 14.03 -5.14
N LEU A 133 5.79 14.54 -3.99
CA LEU A 133 6.92 14.01 -3.24
C LEU A 133 6.42 12.94 -2.27
N TYR A 134 6.99 11.74 -2.35
CA TYR A 134 6.65 10.61 -1.49
C TYR A 134 7.87 10.14 -0.67
N PRO A 135 7.66 9.46 0.48
CA PRO A 135 8.75 8.82 1.23
C PRO A 135 9.49 7.76 0.42
N ASP A 136 10.57 7.24 0.97
CA ASP A 136 11.29 6.06 0.51
C ASP A 136 11.57 6.05 -0.99
N TYR A 137 12.17 7.16 -1.46
CA TYR A 137 12.55 7.41 -2.86
C TYR A 137 11.35 7.55 -3.83
N GLY A 138 10.17 7.88 -3.35
CA GLY A 138 8.98 8.11 -4.16
C GLY A 138 7.93 7.00 -4.06
N CYS A 139 7.96 6.21 -3.00
CA CYS A 139 7.00 5.12 -2.79
C CYS A 139 5.66 5.65 -2.28
N SER A 140 4.59 5.40 -3.02
CA SER A 140 3.20 5.62 -2.59
C SER A 140 2.52 4.32 -2.12
N CYS A 141 3.20 3.19 -2.27
CA CYS A 141 2.76 1.88 -1.86
C CYS A 141 3.94 1.06 -1.36
N GLU A 142 3.74 0.32 -0.28
CA GLU A 142 4.70 -0.63 0.26
C GLU A 142 3.98 -1.93 0.64
N ALA A 143 4.71 -3.03 0.62
CA ALA A 143 4.23 -4.33 1.07
C ALA A 143 5.31 -5.01 1.91
N TYR A 144 4.90 -5.57 3.05
CA TYR A 144 5.76 -6.28 3.99
C TYR A 144 5.19 -7.65 4.29
N ALA A 145 6.06 -8.63 4.55
CA ALA A 145 5.66 -9.92 5.11
C ALA A 145 6.73 -10.48 6.07
N CYS A 146 6.26 -11.14 7.10
CA CYS A 146 7.04 -11.96 8.03
C CYS A 146 6.30 -13.28 8.29
N GLU A 147 6.78 -14.12 9.20
CA GLU A 147 6.13 -15.39 9.55
C GLU A 147 4.75 -15.25 10.21
N LEU A 148 4.41 -14.07 10.74
CA LEU A 148 3.18 -13.84 11.50
C LEU A 148 2.06 -13.19 10.69
N PHE A 149 2.40 -12.29 9.74
CA PHE A 149 1.44 -11.47 9.00
C PHE A 149 2.04 -10.90 7.73
N THR A 150 1.21 -10.26 6.93
CA THR A 150 1.63 -9.37 5.85
C THR A 150 1.02 -7.98 6.04
N GLU A 151 1.61 -6.95 5.42
CA GLU A 151 1.11 -5.58 5.45
C GLU A 151 0.85 -5.08 4.04
N ALA A 152 -0.31 -4.44 3.86
CA ALA A 152 -0.67 -3.71 2.67
C ALA A 152 -0.69 -2.22 3.02
N GLU A 153 0.28 -1.46 2.51
CA GLU A 153 0.60 -0.12 2.99
C GLU A 153 0.38 0.91 1.88
N SER A 154 -0.36 1.97 2.19
CA SER A 154 -0.44 3.16 1.35
C SER A 154 0.25 4.34 2.01
N LEU A 155 0.88 5.19 1.21
CA LEU A 155 1.56 6.39 1.70
C LEU A 155 0.98 7.63 1.03
N SER A 156 0.71 8.66 1.83
CA SER A 156 0.32 9.95 1.29
C SER A 156 1.52 10.71 0.73
N GLU A 157 1.23 11.72 -0.10
CA GLU A 157 2.23 12.72 -0.44
C GLU A 157 2.80 13.39 0.83
N MET A 158 4.10 13.64 0.85
CA MET A 158 4.77 14.38 1.92
C MET A 158 4.35 15.85 1.90
N LYS A 159 3.99 16.37 3.06
CA LYS A 159 3.60 17.78 3.24
C LYS A 159 4.27 18.39 4.45
N THR A 160 4.62 19.65 4.34
CA THR A 160 5.05 20.46 5.50
C THR A 160 3.81 21.13 6.10
N ILE A 161 3.48 20.79 7.33
CA ILE A 161 2.32 21.32 8.05
C ILE A 161 2.74 22.21 9.22
N LYS A 162 2.22 23.41 9.28
CA LYS A 162 2.37 24.37 10.37
C LYS A 162 1.49 24.00 11.56
N LYS A 163 1.64 24.70 12.67
CA LYS A 163 0.76 24.52 13.84
C LYS A 163 -0.71 24.65 13.46
N GLY A 164 -1.49 23.64 13.78
CA GLY A 164 -2.92 23.56 13.52
C GLY A 164 -3.28 22.96 12.16
N GLU A 165 -2.33 22.88 11.21
CA GLU A 165 -2.54 22.25 9.90
C GLU A 165 -2.48 20.73 9.99
N THR A 166 -3.02 20.08 8.93
CA THR A 166 -3.27 18.63 8.92
C THR A 166 -2.89 18.01 7.59
N ILE A 167 -2.27 16.84 7.63
CA ILE A 167 -2.19 15.91 6.50
C ILE A 167 -3.42 15.01 6.58
N VAL A 168 -4.09 14.82 5.46
CA VAL A 168 -5.23 13.89 5.33
C VAL A 168 -4.92 12.87 4.25
N HIS A 169 -5.15 11.60 4.53
CA HIS A 169 -5.07 10.50 3.58
C HIS A 169 -6.30 9.63 3.71
N ALA A 170 -7.05 9.48 2.63
CA ALA A 170 -8.26 8.68 2.60
C ALA A 170 -8.06 7.45 1.72
N GLU A 171 -8.50 6.31 2.22
CA GLU A 171 -8.53 5.04 1.52
C GLU A 171 -9.97 4.59 1.37
N THR A 172 -10.36 4.15 0.19
CA THR A 172 -11.60 3.41 -0.04
C THR A 172 -11.26 1.92 -0.07
N TRP A 173 -11.88 1.15 0.80
CA TRP A 173 -11.70 -0.30 0.92
C TRP A 173 -12.92 -1.01 0.37
N THR A 174 -12.72 -1.92 -0.57
CA THR A 174 -13.79 -2.71 -1.21
C THR A 174 -13.50 -4.19 -1.05
N LEU A 175 -14.51 -4.96 -0.67
CA LEU A 175 -14.44 -6.42 -0.59
C LEU A 175 -15.09 -7.05 -1.82
N THR A 176 -14.38 -7.97 -2.46
CA THR A 176 -14.86 -8.78 -3.58
C THR A 176 -14.82 -10.25 -3.17
N PRO A 177 -15.97 -10.95 -3.12
CA PRO A 177 -16.02 -12.37 -2.79
C PRO A 177 -15.57 -13.24 -3.97
N ASP A 178 -15.40 -14.54 -3.71
CA ASP A 178 -15.11 -15.60 -4.69
C ASP A 178 -13.81 -15.36 -5.48
N ILE A 179 -12.80 -14.83 -4.78
CA ILE A 179 -11.47 -14.52 -5.33
C ILE A 179 -10.42 -15.46 -4.72
N GLN A 180 -9.68 -16.16 -5.60
CA GLN A 180 -8.54 -17.00 -5.23
C GLN A 180 -7.38 -16.74 -6.17
N ILE A 181 -6.16 -16.99 -5.69
CA ILE A 181 -4.94 -16.97 -6.50
C ILE A 181 -4.43 -18.40 -6.57
N GLU A 182 -4.47 -18.97 -7.78
CA GLU A 182 -3.99 -20.33 -8.02
C GLU A 182 -2.46 -20.35 -8.10
N GLU A 183 -1.88 -19.45 -8.88
CA GLU A 183 -0.43 -19.32 -9.05
C GLU A 183 -0.02 -17.85 -9.27
N PHE A 184 1.27 -17.56 -9.10
CA PHE A 184 1.86 -16.29 -9.47
C PHE A 184 2.46 -16.38 -10.87
N SER A 185 1.70 -15.94 -11.86
CA SER A 185 2.13 -15.72 -13.25
C SER A 185 1.57 -14.39 -13.75
N ASN A 186 2.10 -13.85 -14.84
CA ASN A 186 1.57 -12.62 -15.43
C ASN A 186 0.11 -12.81 -15.84
N GLU A 187 -0.21 -13.94 -16.47
CA GLU A 187 -1.55 -14.28 -16.96
C GLU A 187 -2.55 -14.42 -15.80
N SER A 188 -2.18 -15.13 -14.74
CA SER A 188 -3.03 -15.31 -13.56
C SER A 188 -3.32 -13.99 -12.86
N LEU A 189 -2.29 -13.13 -12.68
CA LEU A 189 -2.47 -11.84 -12.03
C LEU A 189 -3.26 -10.85 -12.91
N ASP A 190 -3.15 -10.92 -14.22
CA ASP A 190 -3.97 -10.12 -15.12
C ASP A 190 -5.46 -10.52 -15.04
N ALA A 191 -5.76 -11.81 -15.10
CA ALA A 191 -7.13 -12.31 -14.96
C ALA A 191 -7.73 -12.00 -13.57
N LEU A 192 -6.91 -12.02 -12.53
CA LEU A 192 -7.31 -11.58 -11.19
C LEU A 192 -7.62 -10.08 -11.15
N ALA A 193 -6.75 -9.27 -11.73
CA ALA A 193 -6.87 -7.81 -11.72
C ALA A 193 -8.14 -7.32 -12.44
N GLU A 194 -8.55 -7.96 -13.52
CA GLU A 194 -9.81 -7.67 -14.21
C GLU A 194 -11.04 -7.85 -13.32
N LYS A 195 -10.95 -8.70 -12.29
CA LYS A 195 -12.07 -8.97 -11.37
C LYS A 195 -12.11 -8.02 -10.18
N ILE A 196 -10.95 -7.48 -9.78
CA ILE A 196 -10.83 -6.77 -8.50
C ILE A 196 -10.45 -5.29 -8.62
N PHE A 197 -9.80 -4.86 -9.72
CA PHE A 197 -9.35 -3.48 -9.96
C PHE A 197 -10.21 -2.74 -10.98
#